data_7e6825aff348b69ec0450c2c329f6abe
#
_entry.id   7e6825aff348b69ec0450c2c329f6abe
#
_cell.length_a   1.000
_cell.length_b   1.000
_cell.length_c   1.000
_cell.angle_alpha   90.00
_cell.angle_beta   90.00
_cell.angle_gamma   90.00
#
_symmetry.space_group_name_H-M   'P 1'
#
loop_
_entity.id
_entity.type
_entity.pdbx_description
1 polymer ?
#
loop_
_entity_poly.entity_id
_entity_poly.type
_entity_poly.pdbx_seq_one_letter_code
_entity_poly.pdbx_strand_id
1 'polypeptide(L)'
;MLDAIIIGGGPAGSTAATLLADARLRVSVYEREKFPRFHIGESLLPFSTQTFDRLGLREKLDRTFLPKFGGEIVAACGTRGVKFYFKDGFQSRRDRAYQVTRSEFDKLLLDHSRENGAEVREEAEVKKIAFTPERVKIDIETSVSANETLEAKYLLDCSGRQTVIGNFYNLKKTYHHLQKFSVFAHYENVDRPEGIDGTLIRMVRGLDRWFWMIPLTQTRMSIGVVMDTARFRAMKLSPEAALERCIGEQPMVLERMSRAERVSPVYSAGDYSYRNTKFFGDRWLLAGDAAGFIDPVFSSGVFLAVMSGEKAADALDEVLRNESHRKRLFKNYSCYVNRIMDIYLTIVNSWYRRGKEFIEVFLNPTDTMQIAAAVNAVLAGNEGKSFQIKWRMWLFYFFVNAQRFFPLSPRLSLVPQRGTSPSPAEPVGATQ
;
A
#
# COMPACT_ATOMS: atom_id res chain seq x y z
N MET A 1 14.68 -20.44 24.29
CA MET A 1 14.77 -19.04 23.84
C MET A 1 14.45 -18.99 22.34
N LEU A 2 13.60 -18.08 21.91
CA LEU A 2 13.26 -17.87 20.51
C LEU A 2 14.42 -17.24 19.75
N ASP A 3 14.49 -17.48 18.44
CA ASP A 3 15.44 -16.79 17.55
C ASP A 3 14.92 -15.40 17.19
N ALA A 4 13.62 -15.29 16.92
CA ALA A 4 12.96 -14.00 16.68
C ALA A 4 11.55 -13.95 17.28
N ILE A 5 11.19 -12.78 17.80
CA ILE A 5 9.82 -12.37 18.11
C ILE A 5 9.37 -11.39 17.06
N ILE A 6 8.15 -11.57 16.56
CA ILE A 6 7.49 -10.69 15.61
C ILE A 6 6.26 -10.05 16.26
N ILE A 7 6.17 -8.73 16.28
CA ILE A 7 4.99 -8.00 16.78
C ILE A 7 4.10 -7.66 15.60
N GLY A 8 2.89 -8.22 15.57
CA GLY A 8 1.88 -7.99 14.53
C GLY A 8 1.86 -9.07 13.46
N GLY A 9 0.66 -9.65 13.26
CA GLY A 9 0.35 -10.71 12.29
C GLY A 9 -0.15 -10.20 10.93
N GLY A 10 0.02 -8.92 10.62
CA GLY A 10 -0.32 -8.36 9.30
C GLY A 10 0.63 -8.81 8.19
N PRO A 11 0.48 -8.29 6.95
CA PRO A 11 1.25 -8.77 5.79
C PRO A 11 2.77 -8.79 5.96
N ALA A 12 3.36 -7.80 6.67
CA ALA A 12 4.80 -7.77 6.93
C ALA A 12 5.23 -8.88 7.89
N GLY A 13 4.50 -9.03 9.02
CA GLY A 13 4.84 -10.00 10.04
C GLY A 13 4.62 -11.43 9.59
N SER A 14 3.49 -11.72 8.95
CA SER A 14 3.20 -13.04 8.39
C SER A 14 4.20 -13.45 7.30
N THR A 15 4.59 -12.52 6.41
CA THR A 15 5.64 -12.77 5.41
C THR A 15 6.97 -13.13 6.06
N ALA A 16 7.40 -12.32 7.04
CA ALA A 16 8.66 -12.57 7.73
C ALA A 16 8.63 -13.86 8.55
N ALA A 17 7.51 -14.12 9.24
CA ALA A 17 7.32 -15.33 10.04
C ALA A 17 7.43 -16.60 9.19
N THR A 18 6.74 -16.64 8.03
CA THR A 18 6.84 -17.77 7.11
C THR A 18 8.28 -18.02 6.68
N LEU A 19 8.98 -16.99 6.20
CA LEU A 19 10.34 -17.14 5.68
C LEU A 19 11.36 -17.54 6.76
N LEU A 20 11.21 -17.04 7.97
CA LEU A 20 12.09 -17.42 9.09
C LEU A 20 11.78 -18.83 9.58
N ALA A 21 10.51 -19.24 9.60
CA ALA A 21 10.12 -20.60 9.94
C ALA A 21 10.60 -21.62 8.90
N ASP A 22 10.49 -21.29 7.59
CA ASP A 22 11.06 -22.09 6.49
C ASP A 22 12.58 -22.28 6.63
N ALA A 23 13.28 -21.25 7.15
CA ALA A 23 14.69 -21.33 7.50
C ALA A 23 14.96 -22.14 8.79
N ARG A 24 13.94 -22.77 9.38
CA ARG A 24 13.97 -23.58 10.60
C ARG A 24 14.39 -22.80 11.86
N LEU A 25 14.09 -21.52 11.89
CA LEU A 25 14.28 -20.69 13.07
C LEU A 25 13.06 -20.75 13.98
N ARG A 26 13.29 -20.64 15.29
CA ARG A 26 12.20 -20.60 16.29
C ARG A 26 11.62 -19.20 16.34
N VAL A 27 10.45 -19.02 15.72
CA VAL A 27 9.79 -17.72 15.54
C VAL A 27 8.41 -17.74 16.18
N SER A 28 8.09 -16.69 16.92
CA SER A 28 6.76 -16.49 17.48
C SER A 28 6.22 -15.12 17.08
N VAL A 29 4.96 -15.11 16.63
CA VAL A 29 4.19 -13.91 16.24
C VAL A 29 3.18 -13.59 17.34
N TYR A 30 3.17 -12.34 17.79
CA TYR A 30 2.20 -11.82 18.76
C TYR A 30 1.32 -10.79 18.10
N GLU A 31 0.05 -11.13 17.93
CA GLU A 31 -0.96 -10.27 17.31
C GLU A 31 -2.01 -9.89 18.35
N ARG A 32 -2.28 -8.59 18.47
CA ARG A 32 -3.23 -8.08 19.48
C ARG A 32 -4.70 -8.35 19.17
N GLU A 33 -5.01 -8.49 17.85
CA GLU A 33 -6.38 -8.73 17.39
C GLU A 33 -6.57 -10.20 17.01
N LYS A 34 -7.83 -10.63 16.98
CA LYS A 34 -8.21 -11.94 16.46
C LYS A 34 -8.56 -11.83 14.99
N PHE A 35 -8.02 -12.72 14.17
CA PHE A 35 -8.33 -12.77 12.74
C PHE A 35 -9.53 -13.69 12.44
N PRO A 36 -10.38 -13.39 11.42
CA PRO A 36 -10.24 -12.27 10.48
C PRO A 36 -10.63 -10.93 11.09
N ARG A 37 -9.88 -9.88 10.77
CA ARG A 37 -10.15 -8.51 11.19
C ARG A 37 -10.19 -7.55 10.01
N PHE A 38 -10.92 -6.46 10.15
CA PHE A 38 -10.95 -5.41 9.13
C PHE A 38 -9.62 -4.64 9.09
N HIS A 39 -9.14 -4.36 7.86
CA HIS A 39 -8.06 -3.41 7.60
C HIS A 39 -8.26 -2.78 6.22
N ILE A 40 -7.71 -1.57 5.99
CA ILE A 40 -7.70 -0.94 4.66
C ILE A 40 -6.40 -1.27 3.91
N GLY A 41 -6.43 -1.13 2.56
CA GLY A 41 -5.32 -1.44 1.67
C GLY A 41 -5.61 -2.68 0.82
N GLU A 42 -6.64 -2.58 -0.01
CA GLU A 42 -7.35 -3.68 -0.68
C GLU A 42 -6.88 -3.92 -2.11
N SER A 43 -6.01 -3.05 -2.63
CA SER A 43 -5.48 -3.11 -4.00
C SER A 43 -3.98 -3.34 -3.96
N LEU A 44 -3.50 -4.47 -4.48
CA LEU A 44 -2.11 -4.86 -4.43
C LEU A 44 -1.32 -4.38 -5.66
N LEU A 45 0.01 -4.53 -5.62
CA LEU A 45 0.91 -4.20 -6.74
C LEU A 45 1.60 -5.47 -7.29
N PRO A 46 1.88 -5.53 -8.61
CA PRO A 46 2.47 -6.70 -9.26
C PRO A 46 3.77 -7.18 -8.64
N PHE A 47 4.64 -6.27 -8.19
CA PHE A 47 5.92 -6.67 -7.60
C PHE A 47 5.79 -7.43 -6.26
N SER A 48 4.66 -7.31 -5.55
CA SER A 48 4.35 -8.15 -4.37
C SER A 48 4.23 -9.64 -4.75
N THR A 49 3.86 -9.95 -5.99
CA THR A 49 3.66 -11.34 -6.42
C THR A 49 4.96 -12.14 -6.41
N GLN A 50 6.12 -11.48 -6.50
CA GLN A 50 7.42 -12.16 -6.38
C GLN A 50 7.61 -12.78 -4.99
N THR A 51 7.22 -12.06 -3.95
CA THR A 51 7.26 -12.60 -2.60
C THR A 51 6.22 -13.70 -2.42
N PHE A 52 5.02 -13.53 -2.99
CA PHE A 52 3.98 -14.58 -2.96
C PHE A 52 4.39 -15.86 -3.70
N ASP A 53 5.13 -15.74 -4.82
CA ASP A 53 5.74 -16.89 -5.49
C ASP A 53 6.74 -17.59 -4.57
N ARG A 54 7.60 -16.83 -3.88
CA ARG A 54 8.59 -17.36 -2.92
C ARG A 54 7.92 -18.05 -1.72
N LEU A 55 6.77 -17.55 -1.26
CA LEU A 55 5.98 -18.15 -0.18
C LEU A 55 5.15 -19.36 -0.63
N GLY A 56 5.12 -19.69 -1.94
CA GLY A 56 4.26 -20.76 -2.46
C GLY A 56 2.76 -20.44 -2.45
N LEU A 57 2.39 -19.17 -2.35
CA LEU A 57 1.00 -18.74 -2.18
C LEU A 57 0.26 -18.41 -3.49
N ARG A 58 0.97 -18.43 -4.64
CA ARG A 58 0.42 -17.93 -5.91
C ARG A 58 -0.89 -18.58 -6.30
N GLU A 59 -0.96 -19.91 -6.29
CA GLU A 59 -2.19 -20.62 -6.65
C GLU A 59 -3.35 -20.32 -5.69
N LYS A 60 -3.06 -20.22 -4.39
CA LYS A 60 -4.08 -19.93 -3.37
C LYS A 60 -4.66 -18.54 -3.58
N LEU A 61 -3.82 -17.56 -3.92
CA LEU A 61 -4.25 -16.20 -4.26
C LEU A 61 -5.04 -16.13 -5.56
N ASP A 62 -4.59 -16.83 -6.62
CA ASP A 62 -5.28 -16.88 -7.91
C ASP A 62 -6.71 -17.47 -7.81
N ARG A 63 -6.92 -18.41 -6.87
CA ARG A 63 -8.24 -19.01 -6.63
C ARG A 63 -9.16 -18.17 -5.74
N THR A 64 -8.56 -17.33 -4.86
CA THR A 64 -9.33 -16.65 -3.80
C THR A 64 -9.69 -15.22 -4.18
N PHE A 65 -8.79 -14.51 -4.86
CA PHE A 65 -8.92 -13.07 -5.05
C PHE A 65 -9.06 -12.65 -6.52
N LEU A 66 -9.72 -11.49 -6.71
CA LEU A 66 -9.91 -10.92 -8.03
C LEU A 66 -8.56 -10.47 -8.61
N PRO A 67 -8.17 -10.90 -9.83
CA PRO A 67 -6.95 -10.40 -10.46
C PRO A 67 -7.09 -8.91 -10.79
N LYS A 68 -6.00 -8.16 -10.60
CA LYS A 68 -5.88 -6.75 -10.94
C LYS A 68 -4.85 -6.59 -12.05
N PHE A 69 -5.27 -6.14 -13.22
CA PHE A 69 -4.37 -6.00 -14.39
C PHE A 69 -3.83 -4.58 -14.58
N GLY A 70 -4.29 -3.60 -13.82
CA GLY A 70 -3.87 -2.21 -13.98
C GLY A 70 -4.69 -1.24 -13.16
N GLY A 71 -4.82 -0.03 -13.68
CA GLY A 71 -5.63 1.03 -13.11
C GLY A 71 -6.15 2.00 -14.15
N GLU A 72 -7.08 2.85 -13.73
CA GLU A 72 -7.63 3.93 -14.52
C GLU A 72 -7.57 5.22 -13.71
N ILE A 73 -6.98 6.26 -14.28
CA ILE A 73 -6.98 7.61 -13.70
C ILE A 73 -7.90 8.48 -14.54
N VAL A 74 -8.87 9.12 -13.91
CA VAL A 74 -9.87 9.94 -14.57
C VAL A 74 -9.88 11.34 -13.95
N ALA A 75 -9.90 12.37 -14.79
CA ALA A 75 -10.13 13.73 -14.34
C ALA A 75 -11.61 13.88 -13.92
N ALA A 76 -11.87 14.64 -12.85
CA ALA A 76 -13.22 14.78 -12.29
C ALA A 76 -14.26 15.41 -13.27
N CYS A 77 -13.79 16.12 -14.29
CA CYS A 77 -14.65 16.63 -15.36
C CYS A 77 -15.24 15.55 -16.28
N GLY A 78 -14.70 14.33 -16.24
CA GLY A 78 -15.18 13.21 -17.05
C GLY A 78 -14.73 13.20 -18.51
N THR A 79 -14.09 14.27 -18.98
CA THR A 79 -13.73 14.41 -20.41
C THR A 79 -12.49 13.62 -20.81
N ARG A 80 -11.63 13.27 -19.86
CA ARG A 80 -10.37 12.55 -20.11
C ARG A 80 -10.02 11.62 -18.97
N GLY A 81 -9.60 10.44 -19.35
CA GLY A 81 -9.06 9.42 -18.47
C GLY A 81 -8.02 8.58 -19.20
N VAL A 82 -7.20 7.86 -18.45
CA VAL A 82 -6.25 6.90 -19.00
C VAL A 82 -6.39 5.58 -18.26
N LYS A 83 -6.47 4.51 -19.03
CA LYS A 83 -6.26 3.14 -18.54
C LYS A 83 -4.79 2.78 -18.76
N PHE A 84 -4.18 2.18 -17.77
CA PHE A 84 -2.85 1.63 -17.87
C PHE A 84 -2.89 0.18 -17.39
N TYR A 85 -2.24 -0.69 -18.14
CA TYR A 85 -2.15 -2.11 -17.78
C TYR A 85 -0.73 -2.42 -17.38
N PHE A 86 -0.53 -3.22 -16.36
CA PHE A 86 0.80 -3.54 -15.84
C PHE A 86 1.71 -4.21 -16.87
N LYS A 87 1.13 -4.97 -17.81
CA LYS A 87 1.87 -5.58 -18.93
C LYS A 87 2.58 -4.54 -19.81
N ASP A 88 2.04 -3.31 -19.90
CA ASP A 88 2.56 -2.24 -20.75
C ASP A 88 3.60 -1.36 -20.00
N GLY A 89 3.93 -1.72 -18.76
CA GLY A 89 4.99 -1.07 -18.01
C GLY A 89 6.37 -1.30 -18.63
N PHE A 90 7.27 -0.31 -18.52
CA PHE A 90 8.61 -0.39 -19.05
C PHE A 90 9.36 -1.62 -18.50
N GLN A 91 9.77 -2.53 -19.39
CA GLN A 91 10.38 -3.82 -19.05
C GLN A 91 9.53 -4.65 -18.05
N SER A 92 8.22 -4.57 -18.17
CA SER A 92 7.31 -5.32 -17.29
C SER A 92 7.52 -6.83 -17.46
N ARG A 93 7.68 -7.52 -16.33
CA ARG A 93 7.74 -8.98 -16.25
C ARG A 93 6.52 -9.56 -15.52
N ARG A 94 5.60 -8.69 -15.06
CA ARG A 94 4.45 -9.05 -14.26
C ARG A 94 3.24 -8.26 -14.72
N ASP A 95 2.26 -8.98 -15.19
CA ASP A 95 1.06 -8.44 -15.83
C ASP A 95 -0.09 -8.19 -14.87
N ARG A 96 -0.05 -8.76 -13.65
CA ARG A 96 -1.15 -8.71 -12.69
C ARG A 96 -0.72 -8.68 -11.22
N ALA A 97 -1.64 -8.18 -10.40
CA ALA A 97 -1.67 -8.26 -8.96
C ALA A 97 -3.05 -8.80 -8.52
N TYR A 98 -3.50 -8.43 -7.31
CA TYR A 98 -4.81 -8.83 -6.79
C TYR A 98 -5.53 -7.65 -6.15
N GLN A 99 -6.86 -7.67 -6.24
CA GLN A 99 -7.76 -6.91 -5.38
C GLN A 99 -8.21 -7.86 -4.26
N VAL A 100 -8.09 -7.44 -3.01
CA VAL A 100 -8.27 -8.36 -1.89
C VAL A 100 -9.19 -7.79 -0.80
N THR A 101 -10.02 -8.65 -0.22
CA THR A 101 -10.64 -8.37 1.07
C THR A 101 -9.57 -8.60 2.13
N ARG A 102 -9.13 -7.54 2.81
CA ARG A 102 -7.99 -7.58 3.73
C ARG A 102 -8.18 -8.53 4.91
N SER A 103 -9.40 -8.69 5.40
CA SER A 103 -9.68 -9.67 6.47
C SER A 103 -9.34 -11.11 6.05
N GLU A 104 -9.68 -11.48 4.82
CA GLU A 104 -9.37 -12.80 4.25
C GLU A 104 -7.90 -12.93 3.87
N PHE A 105 -7.34 -11.89 3.22
CA PHE A 105 -5.96 -11.88 2.78
C PHE A 105 -4.97 -11.94 3.94
N ASP A 106 -5.18 -11.11 4.97
CA ASP A 106 -4.30 -11.07 6.13
C ASP A 106 -4.38 -12.39 6.91
N LYS A 107 -5.60 -12.95 7.07
CA LYS A 107 -5.78 -14.27 7.69
C LYS A 107 -5.09 -15.38 6.91
N LEU A 108 -5.21 -15.38 5.58
CA LEU A 108 -4.55 -16.37 4.70
C LEU A 108 -3.03 -16.34 4.91
N LEU A 109 -2.41 -15.15 4.98
CA LEU A 109 -0.97 -15.01 5.24
C LEU A 109 -0.58 -15.48 6.65
N LEU A 110 -1.38 -15.15 7.66
CA LEU A 110 -1.11 -15.52 9.04
C LEU A 110 -1.24 -17.02 9.25
N ASP A 111 -2.28 -17.65 8.69
CA ASP A 111 -2.47 -19.10 8.75
C ASP A 111 -1.33 -19.83 8.01
N HIS A 112 -0.92 -19.30 6.85
CA HIS A 112 0.21 -19.85 6.12
C HIS A 112 1.51 -19.82 6.93
N SER A 113 1.74 -18.77 7.73
CA SER A 113 2.91 -18.74 8.62
C SER A 113 2.86 -19.82 9.70
N ARG A 114 1.67 -20.15 10.22
CA ARG A 114 1.47 -21.29 11.14
C ARG A 114 1.74 -22.62 10.45
N GLU A 115 1.19 -22.80 9.23
CA GLU A 115 1.38 -24.03 8.44
C GLU A 115 2.87 -24.30 8.18
N ASN A 116 3.71 -23.25 8.10
CA ASN A 116 5.15 -23.33 7.91
C ASN A 116 5.96 -23.39 9.22
N GLY A 117 5.31 -23.45 10.38
CA GLY A 117 5.95 -23.72 11.66
C GLY A 117 6.22 -22.51 12.56
N ALA A 118 5.72 -21.31 12.21
CA ALA A 118 5.75 -20.18 13.11
C ALA A 118 4.72 -20.38 14.25
N GLU A 119 5.11 -20.13 15.49
CA GLU A 119 4.16 -20.03 16.59
C GLU A 119 3.39 -18.71 16.46
N VAL A 120 2.05 -18.74 16.41
CA VAL A 120 1.23 -17.54 16.30
C VAL A 120 0.25 -17.47 17.46
N ARG A 121 0.32 -16.39 18.21
CA ARG A 121 -0.61 -16.06 19.29
C ARG A 121 -1.38 -14.81 18.95
N GLU A 122 -2.67 -14.97 18.71
CA GLU A 122 -3.64 -13.87 18.55
C GLU A 122 -4.17 -13.45 19.92
N GLU A 123 -4.79 -12.25 20.01
CA GLU A 123 -5.27 -11.65 21.26
C GLU A 123 -4.14 -11.53 22.30
N ALA A 124 -2.91 -11.27 21.81
CA ALA A 124 -1.69 -11.15 22.59
C ALA A 124 -0.99 -9.83 22.31
N GLU A 125 -1.17 -8.86 23.19
CA GLU A 125 -0.61 -7.51 23.03
C GLU A 125 0.72 -7.36 23.76
N VAL A 126 1.74 -6.86 23.05
CA VAL A 126 3.04 -6.52 23.67
C VAL A 126 2.92 -5.23 24.43
N LYS A 127 3.13 -5.27 25.74
CA LYS A 127 3.00 -4.11 26.66
C LYS A 127 4.33 -3.49 27.03
N LYS A 128 5.37 -4.32 27.22
CA LYS A 128 6.70 -3.82 27.58
C LYS A 128 7.78 -4.48 26.74
N ILE A 129 8.85 -3.73 26.52
CA ILE A 129 10.02 -4.22 25.80
C ILE A 129 11.25 -3.78 26.56
N ALA A 130 12.21 -4.69 26.72
CA ALA A 130 13.52 -4.39 27.27
C ALA A 130 14.61 -5.05 26.41
N PHE A 131 15.69 -4.33 26.17
CA PHE A 131 16.83 -4.81 25.39
C PHE A 131 18.07 -4.98 26.28
N THR A 132 18.79 -6.06 26.04
CA THR A 132 20.15 -6.26 26.50
C THR A 132 21.09 -6.43 25.29
N PRO A 133 22.42 -6.43 25.47
CA PRO A 133 23.32 -6.69 24.35
C PRO A 133 23.08 -8.04 23.65
N GLU A 134 22.57 -9.06 24.35
CA GLU A 134 22.41 -10.44 23.84
C GLU A 134 20.99 -10.77 23.41
N ARG A 135 19.97 -10.11 23.97
CA ARG A 135 18.57 -10.51 23.80
C ARG A 135 17.58 -9.37 23.98
N VAL A 136 16.37 -9.62 23.53
CA VAL A 136 15.19 -8.80 23.83
C VAL A 136 14.24 -9.58 24.75
N LYS A 137 13.62 -8.88 25.70
CA LYS A 137 12.52 -9.36 26.53
C LYS A 137 11.27 -8.58 26.21
N ILE A 138 10.15 -9.26 26.12
CA ILE A 138 8.84 -8.63 25.98
C ILE A 138 7.91 -9.15 27.08
N ASP A 139 7.04 -8.28 27.58
CA ASP A 139 5.89 -8.66 28.39
C ASP A 139 4.64 -8.57 27.53
N ILE A 140 3.88 -9.66 27.45
CA ILE A 140 2.61 -9.72 26.71
C ILE A 140 1.44 -9.79 27.68
N GLU A 141 0.32 -9.24 27.26
CA GLU A 141 -0.99 -9.40 27.90
C GLU A 141 -1.90 -10.18 26.96
N THR A 142 -2.56 -11.20 27.48
CA THR A 142 -3.56 -12.01 26.78
C THR A 142 -4.87 -11.99 27.53
N SER A 143 -5.97 -12.44 26.93
CA SER A 143 -7.28 -12.57 27.59
C SER A 143 -7.27 -13.53 28.78
N VAL A 144 -6.26 -14.43 28.87
CA VAL A 144 -6.18 -15.50 29.89
C VAL A 144 -5.09 -15.23 30.93
N SER A 145 -4.03 -14.49 30.59
CA SER A 145 -2.88 -14.24 31.47
C SER A 145 -2.41 -12.79 31.35
N ALA A 146 -2.36 -12.10 32.48
CA ALA A 146 -1.71 -10.80 32.57
C ALA A 146 -0.21 -11.03 32.84
N ASN A 147 0.66 -10.51 31.94
CA ASN A 147 2.13 -10.48 32.06
C ASN A 147 2.87 -11.83 31.94
N GLU A 148 2.86 -12.40 30.76
CA GLU A 148 3.83 -13.45 30.38
C GLU A 148 5.09 -12.77 29.83
N THR A 149 6.28 -13.10 30.38
CA THR A 149 7.56 -12.58 29.90
C THR A 149 8.23 -13.58 28.95
N LEU A 150 8.63 -13.10 27.77
CA LEU A 150 9.24 -13.91 26.72
C LEU A 150 10.59 -13.33 26.30
N GLU A 151 11.49 -14.19 25.84
CA GLU A 151 12.83 -13.80 25.40
C GLU A 151 13.16 -14.30 23.99
N ALA A 152 13.81 -13.45 23.20
CA ALA A 152 14.35 -13.80 21.89
C ALA A 152 15.70 -13.14 21.64
N LYS A 153 16.42 -13.64 20.62
CA LYS A 153 17.65 -12.99 20.15
C LYS A 153 17.35 -11.66 19.47
N TYR A 154 16.27 -11.61 18.67
CA TYR A 154 15.88 -10.42 17.88
C TYR A 154 14.38 -10.16 17.96
N LEU A 155 14.00 -8.90 17.75
CA LEU A 155 12.63 -8.43 17.64
C LEU A 155 12.40 -7.81 16.27
N LEU A 156 11.34 -8.24 15.58
CA LEU A 156 10.86 -7.59 14.36
C LEU A 156 9.52 -6.92 14.65
N ASP A 157 9.50 -5.59 14.62
CA ASP A 157 8.28 -4.82 14.81
C ASP A 157 7.55 -4.67 13.47
N CYS A 158 6.44 -5.39 13.34
CA CYS A 158 5.46 -5.35 12.26
C CYS A 158 4.10 -4.88 12.76
N SER A 159 4.06 -4.11 13.86
CA SER A 159 2.84 -3.67 14.55
C SER A 159 1.99 -2.65 13.77
N GLY A 160 2.30 -2.45 12.49
CA GLY A 160 1.58 -1.51 11.64
C GLY A 160 1.72 -0.07 12.12
N ARG A 161 0.66 0.71 12.02
CA ARG A 161 0.66 2.13 12.40
C ARG A 161 0.89 2.39 13.90
N GLN A 162 0.77 1.36 14.75
CA GLN A 162 1.12 1.46 16.16
C GLN A 162 2.62 1.70 16.37
N THR A 163 3.47 1.14 15.48
CA THR A 163 4.92 1.30 15.49
C THR A 163 5.51 1.27 16.92
N VAL A 164 5.40 0.12 17.56
CA VAL A 164 5.70 -0.07 18.99
C VAL A 164 7.13 0.40 19.32
N ILE A 165 8.11 -0.04 18.56
CA ILE A 165 9.52 0.38 18.71
C ILE A 165 9.71 1.85 18.31
N GLY A 166 9.01 2.30 17.26
CA GLY A 166 9.05 3.71 16.84
C GLY A 166 8.60 4.66 17.92
N ASN A 167 7.54 4.29 18.65
CA ASN A 167 7.06 5.06 19.81
C ASN A 167 7.99 4.91 21.03
N PHE A 168 8.47 3.70 21.30
CA PHE A 168 9.39 3.43 22.41
C PHE A 168 10.65 4.31 22.36
N TYR A 169 11.23 4.51 21.16
CA TYR A 169 12.41 5.34 20.95
C TYR A 169 12.11 6.76 20.42
N ASN A 170 10.82 7.14 20.32
CA ASN A 170 10.40 8.45 19.77
C ASN A 170 10.99 8.75 18.37
N LEU A 171 10.92 7.77 17.47
CA LEU A 171 11.52 7.83 16.13
C LEU A 171 10.59 8.44 15.08
N LYS A 172 9.29 8.56 15.36
CA LYS A 172 8.26 8.89 14.38
C LYS A 172 8.35 10.33 13.90
N LYS A 173 8.47 10.54 12.57
CA LYS A 173 8.38 11.83 11.90
C LYS A 173 7.19 11.87 10.96
N THR A 174 6.23 12.73 11.25
CA THR A 174 5.01 12.93 10.45
C THR A 174 5.30 13.85 9.26
N TYR A 175 4.70 13.54 8.10
CA TYR A 175 4.71 14.42 6.93
C TYR A 175 3.56 15.41 6.99
N HIS A 176 3.76 16.57 7.60
CA HIS A 176 2.71 17.58 7.83
C HIS A 176 2.01 18.06 6.54
N HIS A 177 2.68 18.01 5.39
CA HIS A 177 2.10 18.37 4.09
C HIS A 177 1.25 17.26 3.46
N LEU A 178 1.21 16.07 4.07
CA LEU A 178 0.41 14.91 3.67
C LEU A 178 -0.64 14.55 4.72
N GLN A 179 -1.15 15.54 5.46
CA GLN A 179 -2.25 15.31 6.41
C GLN A 179 -3.55 15.11 5.65
N LYS A 180 -3.85 13.85 5.36
CA LYS A 180 -5.02 13.42 4.60
C LYS A 180 -5.99 12.67 5.48
N PHE A 181 -7.26 12.75 5.11
CA PHE A 181 -8.35 12.02 5.71
C PHE A 181 -9.11 11.27 4.63
N SER A 182 -9.38 10.01 4.87
CA SER A 182 -10.16 9.16 3.99
C SER A 182 -11.43 8.67 4.68
N VAL A 183 -12.52 8.63 3.91
CA VAL A 183 -13.80 8.04 4.32
C VAL A 183 -14.24 7.07 3.24
N PHE A 184 -14.68 5.88 3.62
CA PHE A 184 -14.97 4.82 2.65
C PHE A 184 -15.92 3.76 3.21
N ALA A 185 -16.53 3.01 2.29
CA ALA A 185 -17.37 1.85 2.60
C ALA A 185 -17.34 0.84 1.44
N HIS A 186 -17.86 -0.36 1.69
CA HIS A 186 -18.09 -1.37 0.67
C HIS A 186 -19.52 -1.30 0.15
N TYR A 187 -19.65 -1.47 -1.16
CA TYR A 187 -20.92 -1.43 -1.86
C TYR A 187 -21.05 -2.64 -2.80
N GLU A 188 -22.26 -3.13 -2.98
CA GLU A 188 -22.62 -4.06 -4.05
C GLU A 188 -23.37 -3.34 -5.17
N ASN A 189 -23.49 -3.96 -6.33
CA ASN A 189 -24.22 -3.45 -7.50
C ASN A 189 -23.68 -2.12 -8.06
N VAL A 190 -22.40 -1.83 -7.84
CA VAL A 190 -21.72 -0.68 -8.46
C VAL A 190 -21.46 -0.99 -9.93
N ASP A 191 -21.87 -0.09 -10.83
CA ASP A 191 -21.66 -0.26 -12.27
C ASP A 191 -20.17 -0.26 -12.63
N ARG A 192 -19.75 -1.27 -13.41
CA ARG A 192 -18.36 -1.42 -13.87
C ARG A 192 -18.31 -2.07 -15.25
N PRO A 193 -17.25 -1.84 -16.03
CA PRO A 193 -17.03 -2.53 -17.28
C PRO A 193 -16.92 -4.05 -17.09
N GLU A 194 -17.17 -4.77 -18.17
CA GLU A 194 -16.92 -6.21 -18.23
C GLU A 194 -15.44 -6.55 -18.52
N GLY A 195 -15.06 -7.80 -18.32
CA GLY A 195 -13.75 -8.32 -18.65
C GLY A 195 -12.61 -7.70 -17.81
N ILE A 196 -11.44 -7.52 -18.43
CA ILE A 196 -10.23 -7.02 -17.76
C ILE A 196 -10.44 -5.62 -17.18
N ASP A 197 -11.16 -4.76 -17.89
CA ASP A 197 -11.42 -3.39 -17.46
C ASP A 197 -12.23 -3.31 -16.16
N GLY A 198 -13.07 -4.30 -15.91
CA GLY A 198 -13.82 -4.44 -14.66
C GLY A 198 -12.95 -4.78 -13.44
N THR A 199 -11.68 -5.15 -13.65
CA THR A 199 -10.73 -5.47 -12.57
C THR A 199 -9.83 -4.30 -12.21
N LEU A 200 -9.86 -3.21 -12.99
CA LEU A 200 -9.00 -2.05 -12.77
C LEU A 200 -9.47 -1.25 -11.54
N ILE A 201 -8.50 -0.82 -10.72
CA ILE A 201 -8.78 0.25 -9.77
C ILE A 201 -9.04 1.53 -10.55
N ARG A 202 -10.12 2.23 -10.24
CA ARG A 202 -10.39 3.56 -10.79
C ARG A 202 -10.08 4.64 -9.75
N MET A 203 -9.32 5.65 -10.16
CA MET A 203 -9.01 6.85 -9.39
C MET A 203 -9.63 8.07 -10.08
N VAL A 204 -10.57 8.74 -9.42
CA VAL A 204 -11.20 9.97 -9.94
C VAL A 204 -10.58 11.18 -9.25
N ARG A 205 -9.81 11.98 -9.99
CA ARG A 205 -9.08 13.13 -9.44
C ARG A 205 -9.85 14.44 -9.62
N GLY A 206 -10.28 15.01 -8.48
CA GLY A 206 -10.82 16.38 -8.40
C GLY A 206 -9.80 17.42 -7.99
N LEU A 207 -10.24 18.67 -7.80
CA LEU A 207 -9.37 19.80 -7.37
C LEU A 207 -8.81 19.58 -5.97
N ASP A 208 -9.67 19.19 -5.03
CA ASP A 208 -9.42 19.19 -3.59
C ASP A 208 -9.58 17.80 -2.94
N ARG A 209 -9.96 16.80 -3.73
CA ARG A 209 -10.18 15.43 -3.30
C ARG A 209 -9.95 14.47 -4.46
N TRP A 210 -9.80 13.19 -4.15
CA TRP A 210 -9.85 12.12 -5.13
C TRP A 210 -10.60 10.93 -4.57
N PHE A 211 -11.18 10.13 -5.46
CA PHE A 211 -11.90 8.91 -5.09
C PHE A 211 -11.12 7.70 -5.58
N TRP A 212 -11.23 6.62 -4.84
CA TRP A 212 -10.95 5.29 -5.33
C TRP A 212 -12.23 4.49 -5.54
N MET A 213 -12.22 3.61 -6.53
CA MET A 213 -13.22 2.59 -6.77
C MET A 213 -12.45 1.29 -7.01
N ILE A 214 -12.45 0.37 -6.04
CA ILE A 214 -11.67 -0.86 -6.05
C ILE A 214 -12.61 -2.05 -6.10
N PRO A 215 -12.67 -2.83 -7.20
CA PRO A 215 -13.46 -4.03 -7.27
C PRO A 215 -12.85 -5.13 -6.38
N LEU A 216 -13.56 -5.59 -5.36
CA LEU A 216 -13.07 -6.62 -4.43
C LEU A 216 -13.47 -8.02 -4.86
N THR A 217 -14.70 -8.16 -5.37
CA THR A 217 -15.26 -9.41 -5.90
C THR A 217 -15.99 -9.14 -7.20
N GLN A 218 -16.71 -10.12 -7.72
CA GLN A 218 -17.54 -9.92 -8.90
C GLN A 218 -18.70 -8.94 -8.68
N THR A 219 -19.16 -8.76 -7.45
CA THR A 219 -20.29 -7.88 -7.11
C THR A 219 -19.91 -6.74 -6.17
N ARG A 220 -18.89 -6.91 -5.32
CA ARG A 220 -18.50 -5.96 -4.27
C ARG A 220 -17.40 -5.03 -4.71
N MET A 221 -17.52 -3.76 -4.34
CA MET A 221 -16.55 -2.71 -4.60
C MET A 221 -16.29 -1.86 -3.35
N SER A 222 -15.03 -1.51 -3.10
CA SER A 222 -14.66 -0.50 -2.12
C SER A 222 -14.67 0.88 -2.77
N ILE A 223 -15.44 1.80 -2.20
CA ILE A 223 -15.54 3.19 -2.64
C ILE A 223 -15.07 4.10 -1.50
N GLY A 224 -14.15 4.98 -1.79
CA GLY A 224 -13.67 5.94 -0.80
C GLY A 224 -13.22 7.26 -1.40
N VAL A 225 -13.20 8.26 -0.55
CA VAL A 225 -12.76 9.62 -0.87
C VAL A 225 -11.62 10.02 0.05
N VAL A 226 -10.61 10.66 -0.51
CA VAL A 226 -9.48 11.24 0.21
C VAL A 226 -9.43 12.75 -0.01
N MET A 227 -9.26 13.48 1.07
CA MET A 227 -9.15 14.93 1.08
C MET A 227 -8.17 15.40 2.17
N ASP A 228 -7.86 16.68 2.22
CA ASP A 228 -7.11 17.24 3.33
C ASP A 228 -7.90 17.15 4.64
N THR A 229 -7.23 16.79 5.74
CA THR A 229 -7.85 16.70 7.08
C THR A 229 -8.54 18.02 7.48
N ALA A 230 -7.93 19.17 7.14
CA ALA A 230 -8.51 20.49 7.37
C ALA A 230 -9.84 20.69 6.63
N ARG A 231 -9.91 20.19 5.37
CA ARG A 231 -11.14 20.24 4.57
C ARG A 231 -12.25 19.39 5.18
N PHE A 232 -11.94 18.14 5.57
CA PHE A 232 -12.92 17.29 6.25
C PHE A 232 -13.48 17.95 7.50
N ARG A 233 -12.61 18.50 8.35
CA ARG A 233 -13.03 19.23 9.57
C ARG A 233 -13.92 20.44 9.26
N ALA A 234 -13.61 21.17 8.18
CA ALA A 234 -14.42 22.34 7.76
C ALA A 234 -15.83 21.96 7.27
N MET A 235 -16.04 20.72 6.84
CA MET A 235 -17.38 20.23 6.44
C MET A 235 -18.34 20.15 7.63
N LYS A 236 -17.83 19.95 8.85
CA LYS A 236 -18.63 19.76 10.08
C LYS A 236 -19.67 18.64 9.96
N LEU A 237 -19.35 17.58 9.24
CA LEU A 237 -20.19 16.42 8.98
C LEU A 237 -19.61 15.17 9.66
N SER A 238 -20.48 14.20 9.93
CA SER A 238 -20.03 12.84 10.26
C SER A 238 -19.28 12.24 9.06
N PRO A 239 -18.42 11.22 9.26
CA PRO A 239 -17.77 10.51 8.16
C PRO A 239 -18.78 10.00 7.13
N GLU A 240 -19.91 9.47 7.56
CA GLU A 240 -20.99 8.97 6.71
C GLU A 240 -21.60 10.06 5.83
N ALA A 241 -22.06 11.14 6.43
CA ALA A 241 -22.63 12.28 5.69
C ALA A 241 -21.60 12.94 4.76
N ALA A 242 -20.30 12.95 5.15
CA ALA A 242 -19.24 13.45 4.29
C ALA A 242 -19.01 12.58 3.06
N LEU A 243 -19.06 11.24 3.22
CA LEU A 243 -18.95 10.31 2.09
C LEU A 243 -20.09 10.49 1.11
N GLU A 244 -21.33 10.48 1.59
CA GLU A 244 -22.55 10.66 0.78
C GLU A 244 -22.54 12.01 0.03
N ARG A 245 -22.19 13.08 0.72
CA ARG A 245 -22.06 14.40 0.10
C ARG A 245 -21.00 14.42 -0.99
N CYS A 246 -19.81 13.85 -0.72
CA CYS A 246 -18.74 13.82 -1.69
C CYS A 246 -19.09 13.00 -2.93
N ILE A 247 -19.79 11.87 -2.78
CA ILE A 247 -20.30 11.06 -3.88
C ILE A 247 -21.33 11.86 -4.70
N GLY A 248 -22.29 12.51 -4.02
CA GLY A 248 -23.30 13.33 -4.69
C GLY A 248 -22.74 14.54 -5.46
N GLU A 249 -21.61 15.09 -5.00
CA GLU A 249 -20.91 16.20 -5.69
C GLU A 249 -20.05 15.73 -6.87
N GLN A 250 -19.90 14.41 -7.11
CA GLN A 250 -19.06 13.85 -8.17
C GLN A 250 -19.89 13.01 -9.15
N PRO A 251 -20.38 13.59 -10.28
CA PRO A 251 -21.29 12.93 -11.20
C PRO A 251 -20.81 11.57 -11.70
N MET A 252 -19.52 11.45 -12.03
CA MET A 252 -18.95 10.18 -12.53
C MET A 252 -18.96 9.04 -11.51
N VAL A 253 -18.85 9.36 -10.23
CA VAL A 253 -18.95 8.36 -9.16
C VAL A 253 -20.41 8.06 -8.88
N LEU A 254 -21.26 9.11 -8.78
CA LEU A 254 -22.69 9.00 -8.53
C LEU A 254 -23.42 8.16 -9.60
N GLU A 255 -23.10 8.37 -10.88
CA GLU A 255 -23.67 7.61 -12.00
C GLU A 255 -23.42 6.11 -11.85
N ARG A 256 -22.18 5.71 -11.57
CA ARG A 256 -21.82 4.30 -11.35
C ARG A 256 -22.42 3.70 -10.08
N MET A 257 -22.75 4.54 -9.12
CA MET A 257 -23.39 4.14 -7.86
C MET A 257 -24.91 4.21 -7.88
N SER A 258 -25.54 4.46 -9.04
CA SER A 258 -27.01 4.63 -9.16
C SER A 258 -27.82 3.43 -8.66
N ARG A 259 -27.26 2.22 -8.69
CA ARG A 259 -27.87 0.98 -8.19
C ARG A 259 -27.12 0.38 -7.01
N ALA A 260 -26.11 1.12 -6.49
CA ALA A 260 -25.23 0.60 -5.46
C ALA A 260 -25.91 0.55 -4.09
N GLU A 261 -25.70 -0.55 -3.38
CA GLU A 261 -26.17 -0.76 -2.02
C GLU A 261 -24.96 -0.85 -1.08
N ARG A 262 -24.96 -0.09 0.00
CA ARG A 262 -23.89 -0.15 0.99
C ARG A 262 -24.03 -1.41 1.84
N VAL A 263 -22.96 -2.21 1.90
CA VAL A 263 -22.92 -3.51 2.59
C VAL A 263 -21.93 -3.55 3.76
N SER A 264 -21.38 -2.39 4.13
CA SER A 264 -20.50 -2.27 5.31
C SER A 264 -20.79 -1.00 6.11
N PRO A 265 -20.31 -0.88 7.35
CA PRO A 265 -20.17 0.40 8.03
C PRO A 265 -19.32 1.37 7.18
N VAL A 266 -19.47 2.67 7.47
CA VAL A 266 -18.54 3.67 6.95
C VAL A 266 -17.31 3.71 7.83
N TYR A 267 -16.14 3.54 7.21
CA TYR A 267 -14.85 3.59 7.87
C TYR A 267 -14.15 4.92 7.59
N SER A 268 -13.26 5.29 8.48
CA SER A 268 -12.41 6.46 8.28
C SER A 268 -10.98 6.20 8.73
N ALA A 269 -10.02 6.86 8.06
CA ALA A 269 -8.63 6.87 8.46
C ALA A 269 -8.02 8.25 8.19
N GLY A 270 -7.17 8.71 9.09
CA GLY A 270 -6.54 10.03 8.96
C GLY A 270 -5.13 10.07 9.48
N ASP A 271 -4.42 11.14 9.08
CA ASP A 271 -3.07 11.53 9.53
C ASP A 271 -2.07 10.35 9.54
N TYR A 272 -2.10 9.57 8.45
CA TYR A 272 -1.40 8.30 8.34
C TYR A 272 0.02 8.41 7.79
N SER A 273 0.43 9.56 7.23
CA SER A 273 1.71 9.71 6.53
C SER A 273 2.85 10.05 7.49
N TYR A 274 3.78 9.11 7.66
CA TYR A 274 4.95 9.26 8.52
C TYR A 274 6.08 8.30 8.12
N ARG A 275 7.27 8.54 8.67
CA ARG A 275 8.42 7.63 8.61
C ARG A 275 9.16 7.66 9.95
N ASN A 276 9.65 6.52 10.40
CA ASN A 276 10.59 6.46 11.50
C ASN A 276 12.00 6.87 11.05
N THR A 277 12.76 7.53 11.91
CA THR A 277 14.12 8.01 11.60
C THR A 277 15.17 6.91 11.58
N LYS A 278 14.86 5.76 12.20
CA LYS A 278 15.69 4.55 12.20
C LYS A 278 14.81 3.34 11.95
N PHE A 279 15.31 2.37 11.20
CA PHE A 279 14.60 1.12 10.90
C PHE A 279 15.22 -0.10 11.57
N PHE A 280 16.31 0.10 12.31
CA PHE A 280 16.96 -0.95 13.08
C PHE A 280 17.75 -0.42 14.26
N GLY A 281 17.98 -1.28 15.23
CA GLY A 281 18.94 -1.15 16.32
C GLY A 281 19.71 -2.45 16.52
N ASP A 282 20.36 -2.62 17.68
CA ASP A 282 21.19 -3.79 17.89
C ASP A 282 20.39 -5.11 17.86
N ARG A 283 19.18 -5.12 18.39
CA ARG A 283 18.36 -6.33 18.52
C ARG A 283 16.97 -6.20 17.91
N TRP A 284 16.75 -5.19 17.05
CA TRP A 284 15.43 -4.98 16.45
C TRP A 284 15.49 -4.41 15.04
N LEU A 285 14.42 -4.70 14.29
CA LEU A 285 14.11 -4.16 12.98
C LEU A 285 12.65 -3.69 12.95
N LEU A 286 12.34 -2.69 12.09
CA LEU A 286 10.97 -2.24 11.78
C LEU A 286 10.62 -2.66 10.36
N ALA A 287 9.43 -3.24 10.13
CA ALA A 287 8.95 -3.58 8.79
C ALA A 287 7.50 -3.14 8.59
N GLY A 288 7.09 -2.98 7.34
CA GLY A 288 5.76 -2.50 6.97
C GLY A 288 5.48 -1.10 7.48
N ASP A 289 4.23 -0.86 7.86
CA ASP A 289 3.81 0.44 8.39
C ASP A 289 4.51 0.77 9.71
N ALA A 290 5.04 -0.22 10.44
CA ALA A 290 5.86 0.05 11.62
C ALA A 290 7.16 0.81 11.27
N ALA A 291 7.71 0.64 10.08
CA ALA A 291 8.81 1.47 9.57
C ALA A 291 8.31 2.85 9.09
N GLY A 292 7.15 2.90 8.47
CA GLY A 292 6.49 4.12 8.02
C GLY A 292 5.43 3.86 6.96
N PHE A 293 4.54 4.81 6.81
CA PHE A 293 3.49 4.80 5.80
C PHE A 293 3.49 6.14 5.04
N ILE A 294 3.27 6.11 3.72
CA ILE A 294 3.29 7.32 2.91
C ILE A 294 1.87 7.78 2.58
N ASP A 295 1.18 7.07 1.69
CA ASP A 295 -0.16 7.46 1.24
C ASP A 295 -0.83 6.29 0.48
N PRO A 296 -2.17 6.15 0.54
CA PRO A 296 -2.87 5.06 -0.15
C PRO A 296 -2.98 5.22 -1.66
N VAL A 297 -2.73 6.40 -2.23
CA VAL A 297 -3.07 6.77 -3.62
C VAL A 297 -2.51 5.78 -4.67
N PHE A 298 -1.32 5.26 -4.48
CA PHE A 298 -0.70 4.33 -5.42
C PHE A 298 -0.61 2.89 -4.89
N SER A 299 -1.45 2.52 -3.94
CA SER A 299 -1.57 1.14 -3.42
C SER A 299 -0.26 0.55 -2.88
N SER A 300 0.69 1.38 -2.41
CA SER A 300 2.04 0.94 -2.02
C SER A 300 2.14 0.31 -0.63
N GLY A 301 1.12 0.45 0.25
CA GLY A 301 1.22 0.03 1.65
C GLY A 301 1.50 -1.47 1.82
N VAL A 302 0.67 -2.33 1.22
CA VAL A 302 0.87 -3.78 1.31
C VAL A 302 2.15 -4.23 0.60
N PHE A 303 2.48 -3.60 -0.55
CA PHE A 303 3.75 -3.85 -1.23
C PHE A 303 4.95 -3.57 -0.31
N LEU A 304 5.00 -2.38 0.32
CA LEU A 304 6.05 -2.02 1.28
C LEU A 304 6.09 -3.00 2.46
N ALA A 305 4.92 -3.42 2.96
CA ALA A 305 4.83 -4.35 4.08
C ALA A 305 5.42 -5.72 3.72
N VAL A 306 4.98 -6.32 2.63
CA VAL A 306 5.44 -7.64 2.17
C VAL A 306 6.94 -7.62 1.84
N MET A 307 7.39 -6.62 1.05
CA MET A 307 8.80 -6.51 0.63
C MET A 307 9.74 -6.21 1.81
N SER A 308 9.34 -5.34 2.75
CA SER A 308 10.17 -5.08 3.93
C SER A 308 10.17 -6.28 4.90
N GLY A 309 9.06 -6.98 5.04
CA GLY A 309 8.99 -8.24 5.81
C GLY A 309 9.94 -9.30 5.24
N GLU A 310 9.92 -9.51 3.91
CA GLU A 310 10.85 -10.41 3.22
C GLU A 310 12.31 -10.01 3.46
N LYS A 311 12.66 -8.75 3.24
CA LYS A 311 14.05 -8.28 3.40
C LYS A 311 14.52 -8.28 4.85
N ALA A 312 13.61 -8.07 5.82
CA ALA A 312 13.92 -8.21 7.23
C ALA A 312 14.18 -9.68 7.61
N ALA A 313 13.39 -10.60 7.08
CA ALA A 313 13.60 -12.04 7.27
C ALA A 313 14.95 -12.49 6.68
N ASP A 314 15.27 -12.10 5.44
CA ASP A 314 16.58 -12.39 4.82
C ASP A 314 17.73 -11.89 5.68
N ALA A 315 17.65 -10.65 6.18
CA ALA A 315 18.69 -10.05 7.01
C ALA A 315 18.82 -10.76 8.36
N LEU A 316 17.71 -11.15 9.00
CA LEU A 316 17.71 -11.87 10.27
C LEU A 316 18.25 -13.29 10.14
N ASP A 317 17.87 -14.04 9.11
CA ASP A 317 18.38 -15.38 8.85
C ASP A 317 19.92 -15.35 8.70
N GLU A 318 20.45 -14.43 7.88
CA GLU A 318 21.90 -14.31 7.69
C GLU A 318 22.63 -13.87 8.99
N VAL A 319 22.04 -12.95 9.76
CA VAL A 319 22.60 -12.50 11.04
C VAL A 319 22.61 -13.62 12.08
N LEU A 320 21.55 -14.43 12.12
CA LEU A 320 21.46 -15.55 13.07
C LEU A 320 22.48 -16.66 12.76
N ARG A 321 22.89 -16.80 11.50
CA ARG A 321 23.99 -17.68 11.07
C ARG A 321 25.37 -17.08 11.37
N ASN A 322 25.53 -15.75 11.21
CA ASN A 322 26.78 -15.06 11.45
C ASN A 322 26.54 -13.62 11.96
N GLU A 323 26.58 -13.46 13.28
CA GLU A 323 26.29 -12.19 13.95
C GLU A 323 27.31 -11.08 13.62
N SER A 324 28.53 -11.42 13.18
CA SER A 324 29.53 -10.41 12.79
C SER A 324 29.06 -9.54 11.60
N HIS A 325 28.15 -10.03 10.78
CA HIS A 325 27.59 -9.30 9.65
C HIS A 325 26.41 -8.38 10.02
N ARG A 326 25.90 -8.41 11.25
CA ARG A 326 24.69 -7.71 11.71
C ARG A 326 24.64 -6.24 11.26
N LYS A 327 25.67 -5.45 11.61
CA LYS A 327 25.69 -4.02 11.32
C LYS A 327 25.58 -3.73 9.82
N ARG A 328 26.28 -4.49 9.00
CA ARG A 328 26.24 -4.37 7.52
C ARG A 328 24.87 -4.74 6.96
N LEU A 329 24.32 -5.87 7.38
CA LEU A 329 23.05 -6.39 6.87
C LEU A 329 21.87 -5.48 7.25
N PHE A 330 21.82 -5.05 8.50
CA PHE A 330 20.76 -4.15 8.96
C PHE A 330 20.86 -2.76 8.31
N LYS A 331 22.08 -2.28 8.04
CA LYS A 331 22.28 -1.05 7.26
C LYS A 331 21.77 -1.23 5.82
N ASN A 332 22.10 -2.35 5.16
CA ASN A 332 21.62 -2.64 3.80
C ASN A 332 20.08 -2.71 3.75
N TYR A 333 19.47 -3.38 4.73
CA TYR A 333 18.03 -3.41 4.92
C TYR A 333 17.44 -2.00 5.04
N SER A 334 18.00 -1.19 5.93
CA SER A 334 17.54 0.18 6.13
C SER A 334 17.67 1.05 4.87
N CYS A 335 18.79 0.94 4.16
CA CYS A 335 19.00 1.64 2.87
C CYS A 335 17.95 1.20 1.82
N TYR A 336 17.62 -0.08 1.78
CA TYR A 336 16.60 -0.62 0.88
C TYR A 336 15.23 -0.02 1.15
N VAL A 337 14.75 -0.10 2.41
CA VAL A 337 13.43 0.41 2.81
C VAL A 337 13.34 1.91 2.58
N ASN A 338 14.36 2.69 2.98
CA ASN A 338 14.41 4.13 2.75
C ASN A 338 14.27 4.48 1.28
N ARG A 339 15.03 3.82 0.41
CA ARG A 339 15.01 4.08 -1.03
C ARG A 339 13.62 3.87 -1.63
N ILE A 340 12.95 2.75 -1.29
CA ILE A 340 11.61 2.49 -1.82
C ILE A 340 10.60 3.51 -1.30
N MET A 341 10.66 3.84 -0.01
CA MET A 341 9.82 4.90 0.55
C MET A 341 10.06 6.26 -0.13
N ASP A 342 11.31 6.60 -0.49
CA ASP A 342 11.62 7.85 -1.19
C ASP A 342 11.05 7.89 -2.60
N ILE A 343 11.05 6.78 -3.32
CA ILE A 343 10.41 6.66 -4.65
C ILE A 343 8.91 6.96 -4.54
N TYR A 344 8.21 6.30 -3.61
CA TYR A 344 6.78 6.54 -3.41
C TYR A 344 6.47 7.93 -2.86
N LEU A 345 7.29 8.45 -1.95
CA LEU A 345 7.12 9.81 -1.45
C LEU A 345 7.25 10.85 -2.57
N THR A 346 8.18 10.64 -3.49
CA THR A 346 8.39 11.55 -4.63
C THR A 346 7.18 11.57 -5.56
N ILE A 347 6.65 10.40 -5.93
CA ILE A 347 5.49 10.35 -6.84
C ILE A 347 4.20 10.83 -6.14
N VAL A 348 4.01 10.54 -4.86
CA VAL A 348 2.90 11.06 -4.05
C VAL A 348 2.96 12.58 -3.92
N ASN A 349 4.15 13.14 -3.67
CA ASN A 349 4.34 14.60 -3.66
C ASN A 349 4.01 15.24 -5.01
N SER A 350 4.40 14.61 -6.13
CA SER A 350 4.04 15.07 -7.47
C SER A 350 2.52 15.04 -7.66
N TRP A 351 1.84 13.95 -7.25
CA TRP A 351 0.39 13.83 -7.31
C TRP A 351 -0.35 14.91 -6.53
N TYR A 352 0.06 15.22 -5.30
CA TYR A 352 -0.65 16.22 -4.49
C TYR A 352 -0.30 17.67 -4.84
N ARG A 353 0.95 17.94 -5.18
CA ARG A 353 1.40 19.32 -5.50
C ARG A 353 1.10 19.72 -6.94
N ARG A 354 1.05 18.78 -7.85
CA ARG A 354 0.93 18.96 -9.29
C ARG A 354 -0.06 17.97 -9.93
N GLY A 355 -1.14 17.65 -9.22
CA GLY A 355 -2.03 16.57 -9.64
C GLY A 355 -2.68 16.78 -11.01
N LYS A 356 -2.98 18.03 -11.39
CA LYS A 356 -3.49 18.37 -12.70
C LYS A 356 -2.41 18.13 -13.77
N GLU A 357 -1.26 18.73 -13.58
CA GLU A 357 -0.12 18.60 -14.50
C GLU A 357 0.39 17.16 -14.57
N PHE A 358 0.35 16.43 -13.44
CA PHE A 358 0.68 15.00 -13.39
C PHE A 358 -0.19 14.19 -14.34
N ILE A 359 -1.52 14.39 -14.27
CA ILE A 359 -2.46 13.69 -15.15
C ILE A 359 -2.29 14.15 -16.60
N GLU A 360 -2.16 15.46 -16.87
CA GLU A 360 -1.98 16.01 -18.21
C GLU A 360 -0.76 15.40 -18.91
N VAL A 361 0.37 15.26 -18.21
CA VAL A 361 1.60 14.65 -18.76
C VAL A 361 1.47 13.15 -18.88
N PHE A 362 0.85 12.47 -17.90
CA PHE A 362 0.66 11.02 -17.94
C PHE A 362 -0.29 10.57 -19.06
N LEU A 363 -1.26 11.44 -19.44
CA LEU A 363 -2.21 11.21 -20.53
C LEU A 363 -1.65 11.57 -21.92
N ASN A 364 -0.37 11.93 -22.05
CA ASN A 364 0.18 12.35 -23.32
C ASN A 364 0.21 11.17 -24.32
N PRO A 365 -0.57 11.25 -25.43
CA PRO A 365 -0.65 10.14 -26.40
C PRO A 365 0.64 9.95 -27.22
N THR A 366 1.55 10.94 -27.25
CA THR A 366 2.82 10.90 -28.01
C THR A 366 4.01 10.51 -27.16
N ASP A 367 3.91 9.40 -26.41
CA ASP A 367 4.98 8.93 -25.50
C ASP A 367 6.10 8.18 -26.23
N THR A 368 6.75 8.82 -27.21
CA THR A 368 7.86 8.26 -27.98
C THR A 368 9.06 7.85 -27.12
N MET A 369 9.22 8.44 -25.93
CA MET A 369 10.30 8.14 -24.97
C MET A 369 9.91 7.06 -23.95
N GLN A 370 8.70 6.51 -24.02
CA GLN A 370 8.18 5.53 -23.08
C GLN A 370 8.18 6.02 -21.62
N ILE A 371 7.89 7.30 -21.40
CA ILE A 371 7.86 7.93 -20.08
C ILE A 371 6.67 7.39 -19.29
N ALA A 372 5.47 7.35 -19.90
CA ALA A 372 4.28 6.78 -19.27
C ALA A 372 4.48 5.31 -18.92
N ALA A 373 5.16 4.53 -19.77
CA ALA A 373 5.52 3.15 -19.47
C ALA A 373 6.46 3.02 -18.25
N ALA A 374 7.41 3.97 -18.08
CA ALA A 374 8.28 3.98 -16.90
C ALA A 374 7.51 4.38 -15.62
N VAL A 375 6.58 5.34 -15.71
CA VAL A 375 5.66 5.67 -14.59
C VAL A 375 4.82 4.45 -14.23
N ASN A 376 4.25 3.76 -15.21
CA ASN A 376 3.48 2.54 -15.00
C ASN A 376 4.33 1.45 -14.32
N ALA A 377 5.59 1.26 -14.73
CA ALA A 377 6.48 0.31 -14.07
C ALA A 377 6.70 0.65 -12.58
N VAL A 378 6.89 1.92 -12.23
CA VAL A 378 7.02 2.37 -10.82
C VAL A 378 5.70 2.17 -10.07
N LEU A 379 4.56 2.49 -10.68
CA LEU A 379 3.24 2.24 -10.10
C LEU A 379 2.93 0.75 -9.92
N ALA A 380 3.55 -0.13 -10.71
CA ALA A 380 3.48 -1.58 -10.55
C ALA A 380 4.36 -2.12 -9.41
N GLY A 381 5.19 -1.28 -8.78
CA GLY A 381 6.09 -1.65 -7.69
C GLY A 381 7.57 -1.82 -8.12
N ASN A 382 7.93 -1.45 -9.35
CA ASN A 382 9.33 -1.53 -9.77
C ASN A 382 10.20 -0.60 -8.92
N GLU A 383 11.29 -1.14 -8.39
CA GLU A 383 12.20 -0.45 -7.47
C GLU A 383 13.03 0.68 -8.12
N GLY A 384 12.83 0.96 -9.41
CA GLY A 384 13.53 2.04 -10.12
C GLY A 384 15.06 1.94 -10.12
N LYS A 385 15.63 0.73 -9.97
CA LYS A 385 17.10 0.53 -9.96
C LYS A 385 17.74 0.82 -11.31
N SER A 386 17.04 0.48 -12.40
CA SER A 386 17.53 0.63 -13.76
C SER A 386 17.77 2.11 -14.11
N PHE A 387 18.90 2.42 -14.73
CA PHE A 387 19.17 3.75 -15.29
C PHE A 387 18.08 4.17 -16.27
N GLN A 388 17.58 3.19 -17.04
CA GLN A 388 16.51 3.40 -18.03
C GLN A 388 15.20 3.91 -17.41
N ILE A 389 14.85 3.44 -16.22
CA ILE A 389 13.67 3.95 -15.49
C ILE A 389 14.00 5.30 -14.84
N LYS A 390 15.18 5.46 -14.24
CA LYS A 390 15.56 6.69 -13.53
C LYS A 390 15.51 7.94 -14.40
N TRP A 391 16.10 7.92 -15.59
CA TRP A 391 16.12 9.09 -16.45
C TRP A 391 14.73 9.41 -17.01
N ARG A 392 13.89 8.38 -17.29
CA ARG A 392 12.49 8.60 -17.71
C ARG A 392 11.64 9.19 -16.59
N MET A 393 11.81 8.72 -15.36
CA MET A 393 11.15 9.30 -14.19
C MET A 393 11.62 10.73 -13.95
N TRP A 394 12.91 11.03 -14.13
CA TRP A 394 13.41 12.40 -14.06
C TRP A 394 12.76 13.31 -15.12
N LEU A 395 12.67 12.86 -16.38
CA LEU A 395 11.96 13.58 -17.44
C LEU A 395 10.47 13.74 -17.12
N PHE A 396 9.82 12.71 -16.60
CA PHE A 396 8.43 12.81 -16.17
C PHE A 396 8.23 13.96 -15.18
N TYR A 397 9.01 13.99 -14.11
CA TYR A 397 8.92 15.07 -13.11
C TYR A 397 9.32 16.43 -13.69
N PHE A 398 10.27 16.49 -14.60
CA PHE A 398 10.61 17.71 -15.32
C PHE A 398 9.42 18.22 -16.13
N PHE A 399 8.77 17.36 -16.93
CA PHE A 399 7.61 17.73 -17.73
C PHE A 399 6.40 18.11 -16.88
N VAL A 400 6.13 17.39 -15.79
CA VAL A 400 5.08 17.75 -14.83
C VAL A 400 5.30 19.16 -14.26
N ASN A 401 6.53 19.54 -13.94
CA ASN A 401 6.84 20.88 -13.46
C ASN A 401 6.76 21.93 -14.58
N ALA A 402 7.26 21.61 -15.77
CA ALA A 402 7.26 22.52 -16.94
C ALA A 402 5.84 22.76 -17.46
N GLN A 403 4.95 21.77 -17.41
CA GLN A 403 3.54 21.84 -17.84
C GLN A 403 2.77 22.99 -17.18
N ARG A 404 3.19 23.44 -15.99
CA ARG A 404 2.61 24.62 -15.33
C ARG A 404 2.80 25.89 -16.15
N PHE A 405 3.98 26.05 -16.74
CA PHE A 405 4.39 27.28 -17.46
C PHE A 405 4.16 27.14 -18.95
N PHE A 406 4.45 25.97 -19.51
CA PHE A 406 4.35 25.67 -20.92
C PHE A 406 3.37 24.52 -21.15
N PRO A 407 2.32 24.66 -21.97
CA PRO A 407 1.35 23.59 -22.21
C PRO A 407 1.94 22.51 -23.14
N LEU A 408 2.77 21.63 -22.55
CA LEU A 408 3.39 20.49 -23.25
C LEU A 408 2.37 19.40 -23.59
N SER A 409 1.30 19.32 -22.81
CA SER A 409 0.14 18.45 -23.04
C SER A 409 -1.14 19.26 -22.94
N PRO A 410 -2.25 18.84 -23.58
CA PRO A 410 -3.53 19.54 -23.50
C PRO A 410 -3.98 19.75 -22.05
N ARG A 411 -4.43 20.96 -21.74
CA ARG A 411 -4.90 21.34 -20.41
C ARG A 411 -6.20 20.61 -20.06
N LEU A 412 -6.33 20.17 -18.81
CA LEU A 412 -7.50 19.50 -18.27
C LEU A 412 -8.27 20.41 -17.29
N SER A 413 -9.58 20.21 -17.22
CA SER A 413 -10.38 20.68 -16.10
C SER A 413 -10.51 19.59 -15.05
N LEU A 414 -10.40 19.94 -13.77
CA LEU A 414 -10.70 19.05 -12.64
C LEU A 414 -12.06 19.39 -11.97
N VAL A 415 -12.80 20.33 -12.57
CA VAL A 415 -14.14 20.71 -12.11
C VAL A 415 -15.14 19.67 -12.62
N PRO A 416 -15.98 19.06 -11.75
CA PRO A 416 -17.02 18.13 -12.19
C PRO A 416 -17.97 18.78 -13.20
N GLN A 417 -18.27 18.07 -14.29
CA GLN A 417 -19.27 18.48 -15.28
C GLN A 417 -20.42 17.49 -15.29
N ARG A 418 -21.66 17.96 -15.35
CA ARG A 418 -22.86 17.13 -15.49
C ARG A 418 -23.04 16.76 -16.95
N GLY A 419 -23.25 15.49 -17.26
CA GLY A 419 -23.77 15.05 -18.58
C GLY A 419 -22.74 14.69 -19.65
N THR A 420 -21.46 14.50 -19.32
CA THR A 420 -20.48 13.97 -20.28
C THR A 420 -20.07 12.57 -19.88
N SER A 421 -20.59 11.54 -20.58
CA SER A 421 -19.95 10.22 -20.57
C SER A 421 -18.54 10.38 -21.14
N PRO A 422 -17.49 9.81 -20.51
CA PRO A 422 -16.15 9.88 -21.06
C PRO A 422 -16.13 9.22 -22.43
N SER A 423 -15.55 9.90 -23.43
CA SER A 423 -15.15 9.24 -24.67
C SER A 423 -14.27 8.02 -24.29
N PRO A 424 -14.44 6.86 -24.96
CA PRO A 424 -13.65 5.69 -24.65
C PRO A 424 -12.17 6.07 -24.68
N ALA A 425 -11.49 5.85 -23.54
CA ALA A 425 -10.08 6.14 -23.41
C ALA A 425 -9.30 5.19 -24.33
N GLU A 426 -8.58 5.74 -25.30
CA GLU A 426 -7.66 4.95 -26.11
C GLU A 426 -6.56 4.36 -25.22
N PRO A 427 -6.19 3.09 -25.38
CA PRO A 427 -5.13 2.47 -24.62
C PRO A 427 -3.78 3.11 -24.98
N VAL A 428 -3.03 3.52 -23.97
CA VAL A 428 -1.63 3.93 -24.15
C VAL A 428 -0.81 2.70 -24.55
N GLY A 429 -0.36 2.63 -25.79
CA GLY A 429 0.59 1.59 -26.20
C GLY A 429 0.23 0.69 -27.36
N ALA A 430 -0.86 0.96 -28.10
CA ALA A 430 -1.09 0.28 -29.38
C ALA A 430 -0.32 0.97 -30.52
N THR A 431 0.98 0.83 -30.53
CA THR A 431 1.77 0.95 -31.77
C THR A 431 2.19 -0.46 -32.19
N GLN A 432 1.78 -0.83 -33.42
CA GLN A 432 2.14 -2.05 -34.16
C GLN A 432 3.65 -2.25 -34.20
#